data_f23081bad2ecc670f39708096d164689
#
_entry.id   f23081bad2ecc670f39708096d164689
#
_cell.length_a   1.000
_cell.length_b   1.000
_cell.length_c   1.000
_cell.angle_alpha   90.00
_cell.angle_beta   90.00
_cell.angle_gamma   90.00
#
_symmetry.space_group_name_H-M   'P 1'
#
loop_
_entity.id
_entity.type
_entity.pdbx_description
1 polymer ?
#
loop_
_entity_poly.entity_id
_entity_poly.type
_entity_poly.pdbx_seq_one_letter_code
_entity_poly.pdbx_strand_id
1 'polypeptide(L)'
;MERYEIVKDIGSGNFGVAKLVVDKWTKELLAVKFIERGQKIDEHVRREIMNHRSLKHPNIVTFKEVLLTPTHLAIVMEYAAGGELFERICNAGRFSEDEARFFFQQLISGVSYCHSMQICHRDLKLENTLLDGSTAPRVKICDFGYSKSSVLHSQPKSTVGTPAYIAPEVLSKREYDGKVKFVFFLFPLFRKDVSTSNPQELQIADVWSCGVTLYVMLVGAYPFEDPADPKNFRKTIGRILSVHYSFPDYVRVSLECKHLLSQIFMANTEKRITISEIKNHPWFLRNLPIEMMEGGSWQSNDVNNPSQSLEEVMSIIQDASKPVLASRVEGNLLGSSMDLDDLDADLEDIETSGDFVCPL
;
A
#
# COMPACT_ATOMS: atom_id res chain seq x y z
N MET A 1 18.93 16.74 6.38
CA MET A 1 19.61 15.56 5.76
C MET A 1 21.04 15.32 6.23
N GLU A 2 21.72 16.26 6.88
CA GLU A 2 23.11 16.07 7.37
C GLU A 2 23.28 14.89 8.32
N ARG A 3 22.23 14.58 9.10
CA ARG A 3 22.17 13.42 10.01
C ARG A 3 22.18 12.06 9.27
N TYR A 4 21.66 12.01 8.05
CA TYR A 4 21.46 10.76 7.32
C TYR A 4 22.47 10.61 6.19
N GLU A 5 23.04 9.42 6.06
CA GLU A 5 23.93 9.02 4.98
C GLU A 5 23.20 8.03 4.07
N ILE A 6 23.13 8.32 2.77
CA ILE A 6 22.48 7.46 1.79
C ILE A 6 23.36 6.25 1.52
N VAL A 7 22.76 5.05 1.63
CA VAL A 7 23.44 3.78 1.38
C VAL A 7 23.16 3.28 -0.03
N LYS A 8 21.87 3.17 -0.40
CA LYS A 8 21.41 2.69 -1.73
C LYS A 8 19.95 3.04 -1.98
N ASP A 9 19.55 2.93 -3.23
CA ASP A 9 18.13 2.96 -3.60
C ASP A 9 17.48 1.62 -3.24
N ILE A 10 16.24 1.67 -2.73
CA ILE A 10 15.48 0.48 -2.31
C ILE A 10 14.12 0.37 -3.01
N GLY A 11 13.71 1.39 -3.76
CA GLY A 11 12.48 1.36 -4.54
C GLY A 11 12.24 2.68 -5.26
N SER A 12 11.47 2.61 -6.33
CA SER A 12 10.96 3.78 -7.03
C SER A 12 9.47 3.57 -7.34
N GLY A 13 8.68 4.62 -7.28
CA GLY A 13 7.25 4.56 -7.55
C GLY A 13 6.72 5.92 -7.99
N ASN A 14 5.43 5.96 -8.31
CA ASN A 14 4.74 7.16 -8.81
C ASN A 14 4.87 8.39 -7.88
N PHE A 15 5.15 8.16 -6.60
CA PHE A 15 5.24 9.21 -5.57
C PHE A 15 6.67 9.56 -5.17
N GLY A 16 7.68 8.99 -5.81
CA GLY A 16 9.08 9.31 -5.51
C GLY A 16 9.99 8.10 -5.40
N VAL A 17 11.23 8.33 -4.94
CA VAL A 17 12.28 7.32 -4.79
C VAL A 17 12.48 7.01 -3.32
N ALA A 18 12.51 5.73 -2.96
CA ALA A 18 12.84 5.26 -1.64
C ALA A 18 14.33 4.88 -1.56
N LYS A 19 15.01 5.35 -0.52
CA LYS A 19 16.43 5.09 -0.28
C LYS A 19 16.65 4.53 1.12
N LEU A 20 17.56 3.57 1.22
CA LEU A 20 18.12 3.12 2.49
C LEU A 20 19.14 4.18 2.97
N VAL A 21 19.01 4.59 4.22
CA VAL A 21 19.94 5.51 4.85
C VAL A 21 20.41 4.97 6.19
N VAL A 22 21.57 5.45 6.65
CA VAL A 22 22.08 5.25 8.01
C VAL A 22 21.97 6.57 8.77
N ASP A 23 21.37 6.55 9.93
CA ASP A 23 21.48 7.62 10.90
C ASP A 23 22.91 7.65 11.45
N LYS A 24 23.65 8.72 11.19
CA LYS A 24 25.08 8.86 11.58
C LYS A 24 25.27 8.80 13.09
N TRP A 25 24.25 9.17 13.87
CA TRP A 25 24.33 9.22 15.34
C TRP A 25 23.98 7.88 15.98
N THR A 26 22.80 7.34 15.61
CA THR A 26 22.31 6.10 16.21
C THR A 26 22.79 4.84 15.52
N LYS A 27 23.34 4.96 14.28
CA LYS A 27 23.70 3.86 13.38
C LYS A 27 22.52 3.00 12.95
N GLU A 28 21.28 3.47 13.20
CA GLU A 28 20.06 2.82 12.76
C GLU A 28 19.90 2.90 11.24
N LEU A 29 19.50 1.78 10.64
CA LEU A 29 19.11 1.73 9.23
C LEU A 29 17.66 2.19 9.11
N LEU A 30 17.41 3.14 8.23
CA LEU A 30 16.10 3.74 8.00
C LEU A 30 15.78 3.78 6.50
N ALA A 31 14.49 3.82 6.18
CA ALA A 31 14.02 4.09 4.83
C ALA A 31 13.61 5.57 4.72
N VAL A 32 13.96 6.20 3.61
CA VAL A 32 13.55 7.58 3.31
C VAL A 32 12.89 7.64 1.94
N LYS A 33 11.63 8.07 1.91
CA LYS A 33 10.88 8.34 0.68
C LYS A 33 11.08 9.80 0.29
N PHE A 34 11.67 10.05 -0.87
CA PHE A 34 11.90 11.38 -1.42
C PHE A 34 10.81 11.73 -2.42
N ILE A 35 10.10 12.81 -2.18
CA ILE A 35 9.05 13.35 -3.05
C ILE A 35 9.49 14.74 -3.50
N GLU A 36 9.53 14.98 -4.81
CA GLU A 36 9.93 16.27 -5.38
C GLU A 36 9.03 17.40 -4.90
N ARG A 37 9.61 18.54 -4.56
CA ARG A 37 8.89 19.74 -4.09
C ARG A 37 7.99 20.33 -5.17
N GLY A 38 6.99 21.09 -4.76
CA GLY A 38 6.05 21.78 -5.64
C GLY A 38 4.79 20.97 -5.88
N GLN A 39 4.36 20.84 -7.14
CA GLN A 39 3.06 20.27 -7.49
C GLN A 39 2.85 18.81 -7.08
N LYS A 40 3.93 18.04 -6.86
CA LYS A 40 3.86 16.66 -6.37
C LYS A 40 3.47 16.57 -4.89
N ILE A 41 3.63 17.66 -4.12
CA ILE A 41 3.21 17.73 -2.71
C ILE A 41 1.75 18.17 -2.66
N ASP A 42 0.87 17.28 -2.98
CA ASP A 42 -0.58 17.48 -3.02
C ASP A 42 -1.27 17.04 -1.70
N GLU A 43 -2.59 17.11 -1.68
CA GLU A 43 -3.40 16.70 -0.54
C GLU A 43 -3.28 15.19 -0.25
N HIS A 44 -2.89 14.35 -1.24
CA HIS A 44 -2.67 12.92 -1.01
C HIS A 44 -1.40 12.69 -0.19
N VAL A 45 -0.30 13.34 -0.56
CA VAL A 45 0.97 13.27 0.17
C VAL A 45 0.80 13.80 1.60
N ARG A 46 0.10 14.93 1.75
CA ARG A 46 -0.21 15.47 3.07
C ARG A 46 -0.96 14.46 3.95
N ARG A 47 -1.98 13.84 3.40
CA ARG A 47 -2.81 12.85 4.11
C ARG A 47 -2.01 11.58 4.43
N GLU A 48 -1.20 11.08 3.50
CA GLU A 48 -0.30 9.95 3.73
C GLU A 48 0.56 10.20 4.97
N ILE A 49 1.23 11.35 5.03
CA ILE A 49 2.08 11.72 6.17
C ILE A 49 1.28 11.79 7.47
N MET A 50 0.12 12.45 7.45
CA MET A 50 -0.70 12.62 8.65
C MET A 50 -1.26 11.31 9.17
N ASN A 51 -1.76 10.44 8.28
CA ASN A 51 -2.26 9.11 8.65
C ASN A 51 -1.11 8.24 9.18
N HIS A 52 0.00 8.14 8.44
CA HIS A 52 1.13 7.30 8.82
C HIS A 52 1.73 7.75 10.18
N ARG A 53 1.89 9.06 10.39
CA ARG A 53 2.39 9.61 11.65
C ARG A 53 1.53 9.24 12.87
N SER A 54 0.22 9.10 12.69
CA SER A 54 -0.71 8.75 13.78
C SER A 54 -0.69 7.28 14.17
N LEU A 55 -0.10 6.41 13.32
CA LEU A 55 -0.11 4.96 13.50
C LEU A 55 1.17 4.51 14.24
N LYS A 56 0.98 3.78 15.36
CA LYS A 56 2.06 3.18 16.14
C LYS A 56 1.67 1.74 16.49
N HIS A 57 2.16 0.78 15.71
CA HIS A 57 1.83 -0.64 15.86
C HIS A 57 2.98 -1.53 15.39
N PRO A 58 3.29 -2.66 16.04
CA PRO A 58 4.40 -3.53 15.66
C PRO A 58 4.31 -4.08 14.24
N ASN A 59 3.10 -4.21 13.68
CA ASN A 59 2.87 -4.68 12.32
C ASN A 59 2.64 -3.55 11.30
N ILE A 60 3.04 -2.34 11.63
CA ILE A 60 3.04 -1.18 10.73
C ILE A 60 4.45 -0.59 10.72
N VAL A 61 4.93 -0.20 9.54
CA VAL A 61 6.20 0.54 9.41
C VAL A 61 6.12 1.81 10.25
N THR A 62 7.07 2.02 11.15
CA THR A 62 7.07 3.16 12.07
C THR A 62 7.46 4.43 11.34
N PHE A 63 6.61 5.46 11.37
CA PHE A 63 6.95 6.81 10.95
C PHE A 63 7.95 7.42 11.95
N LYS A 64 8.99 8.09 11.47
CA LYS A 64 10.00 8.77 12.32
C LYS A 64 9.86 10.29 12.24
N GLU A 65 10.09 10.88 11.08
CA GLU A 65 10.04 12.33 10.87
C GLU A 65 9.87 12.71 9.40
N VAL A 66 9.58 13.98 9.13
CA VAL A 66 9.67 14.57 7.80
C VAL A 66 10.75 15.65 7.78
N LEU A 67 11.45 15.75 6.66
CA LEU A 67 12.51 16.72 6.45
C LEU A 67 12.33 17.45 5.12
N LEU A 68 12.65 18.75 5.13
CA LEU A 68 12.69 19.53 3.91
C LEU A 68 14.13 19.60 3.39
N THR A 69 14.34 19.24 2.13
CA THR A 69 15.58 19.46 1.41
C THR A 69 15.39 20.56 0.37
N PRO A 70 16.44 21.07 -0.25
CA PRO A 70 16.30 22.07 -1.31
C PRO A 70 15.38 21.63 -2.45
N THR A 71 15.35 20.33 -2.78
CA THR A 71 14.63 19.78 -3.94
C THR A 71 13.50 18.81 -3.60
N HIS A 72 13.49 18.21 -2.39
CA HIS A 72 12.53 17.17 -2.02
C HIS A 72 11.99 17.36 -0.60
N LEU A 73 10.78 16.84 -0.41
CA LEU A 73 10.27 16.43 0.90
C LEU A 73 10.74 15.00 1.16
N ALA A 74 11.35 14.76 2.31
CA ALA A 74 11.86 13.46 2.72
C ALA A 74 11.05 12.92 3.90
N ILE A 75 10.43 11.75 3.73
CA ILE A 75 9.67 11.04 4.78
C ILE A 75 10.57 9.93 5.31
N VAL A 76 10.98 10.05 6.58
CA VAL A 76 11.87 9.10 7.25
C VAL A 76 11.01 8.08 8.01
N MET A 77 11.31 6.80 7.84
CA MET A 77 10.56 5.70 8.44
C MET A 77 11.46 4.50 8.76
N GLU A 78 10.95 3.56 9.52
CA GLU A 78 11.56 2.27 9.79
C GLU A 78 11.95 1.55 8.50
N TYR A 79 13.13 0.92 8.48
CA TYR A 79 13.54 0.05 7.40
C TYR A 79 13.18 -1.40 7.72
N ALA A 80 12.32 -1.99 6.90
CA ALA A 80 11.93 -3.39 6.98
C ALA A 80 12.95 -4.26 6.23
N ALA A 81 13.94 -4.78 6.95
CA ALA A 81 15.12 -5.43 6.36
C ALA A 81 14.84 -6.81 5.72
N GLY A 82 13.67 -7.40 5.97
CA GLY A 82 13.26 -8.71 5.44
C GLY A 82 12.66 -8.64 4.03
N GLY A 83 12.55 -7.46 3.42
CA GLY A 83 11.98 -7.29 2.08
C GLY A 83 10.47 -7.50 2.03
N GLU A 84 9.94 -7.75 0.86
CA GLU A 84 8.51 -7.95 0.62
C GLU A 84 8.06 -9.38 0.98
N LEU A 85 6.86 -9.49 1.55
CA LEU A 85 6.22 -10.80 1.77
C LEU A 85 6.00 -11.53 0.45
N PHE A 86 5.79 -10.79 -0.65
CA PHE A 86 5.65 -11.33 -2.00
C PHE A 86 6.89 -12.10 -2.43
N GLU A 87 8.09 -11.52 -2.30
CA GLU A 87 9.35 -12.19 -2.65
C GLU A 87 9.55 -13.48 -1.84
N ARG A 88 9.18 -13.48 -0.56
CA ARG A 88 9.24 -14.67 0.28
C ARG A 88 8.30 -15.78 -0.22
N ILE A 89 7.09 -15.44 -0.67
CA ILE A 89 6.14 -16.40 -1.25
C ILE A 89 6.71 -16.94 -2.58
N CYS A 90 7.23 -16.09 -3.47
CA CYS A 90 7.84 -16.50 -4.73
C CYS A 90 8.99 -17.48 -4.51
N ASN A 91 9.87 -17.21 -3.56
CA ASN A 91 11.01 -18.07 -3.22
C ASN A 91 10.58 -19.44 -2.64
N ALA A 92 9.47 -19.48 -1.90
CA ALA A 92 8.93 -20.72 -1.31
C ALA A 92 7.94 -21.45 -2.24
N GLY A 93 7.48 -20.80 -3.32
CA GLY A 93 6.35 -21.21 -4.13
C GLY A 93 5.00 -21.00 -3.44
N ARG A 94 4.86 -21.44 -2.20
CA ARG A 94 3.71 -21.23 -1.31
C ARG A 94 4.07 -21.54 0.13
N PHE A 95 3.28 -21.08 1.07
CA PHE A 95 3.47 -21.39 2.48
C PHE A 95 2.66 -22.60 2.93
N SER A 96 3.10 -23.23 4.00
CA SER A 96 2.25 -24.13 4.79
C SER A 96 1.08 -23.37 5.40
N GLU A 97 0.01 -24.06 5.75
CA GLU A 97 -1.16 -23.42 6.37
C GLU A 97 -0.80 -22.75 7.72
N ASP A 98 0.13 -23.31 8.47
CA ASP A 98 0.57 -22.74 9.75
C ASP A 98 1.43 -21.48 9.54
N GLU A 99 2.30 -21.45 8.53
CA GLU A 99 3.08 -20.27 8.18
C GLU A 99 2.17 -19.16 7.61
N ALA A 100 1.23 -19.50 6.72
CA ALA A 100 0.25 -18.54 6.21
C ALA A 100 -0.61 -17.94 7.34
N ARG A 101 -1.00 -18.77 8.32
CA ARG A 101 -1.74 -18.32 9.50
C ARG A 101 -0.91 -17.35 10.35
N PHE A 102 0.36 -17.65 10.58
CA PHE A 102 1.27 -16.79 11.34
C PHE A 102 1.40 -15.40 10.73
N PHE A 103 1.55 -15.28 9.41
CA PHE A 103 1.61 -13.99 8.74
C PHE A 103 0.24 -13.31 8.65
N PHE A 104 -0.83 -14.08 8.43
CA PHE A 104 -2.18 -13.55 8.38
C PHE A 104 -2.65 -12.97 9.73
N GLN A 105 -2.32 -13.62 10.85
CA GLN A 105 -2.61 -13.11 12.18
C GLN A 105 -1.98 -11.73 12.40
N GLN A 106 -0.76 -11.53 11.96
CA GLN A 106 -0.04 -10.26 12.05
C GLN A 106 -0.64 -9.19 11.13
N LEU A 107 -0.98 -9.55 9.89
CA LEU A 107 -1.65 -8.66 8.94
C LEU A 107 -2.98 -8.16 9.53
N ILE A 108 -3.82 -9.08 10.01
CA ILE A 108 -5.11 -8.73 10.63
C ILE A 108 -4.91 -7.85 11.87
N SER A 109 -3.87 -8.09 12.68
CA SER A 109 -3.55 -7.24 13.83
C SER A 109 -3.26 -5.80 13.43
N GLY A 110 -2.41 -5.61 12.40
CA GLY A 110 -2.10 -4.28 11.86
C GLY A 110 -3.31 -3.58 11.25
N VAL A 111 -4.10 -4.29 10.45
CA VAL A 111 -5.32 -3.75 9.82
C VAL A 111 -6.38 -3.42 10.87
N SER A 112 -6.57 -4.28 11.88
CA SER A 112 -7.47 -4.03 13.02
C SER A 112 -7.11 -2.73 13.74
N TYR A 113 -5.81 -2.49 13.95
CA TYR A 113 -5.33 -1.25 14.55
C TYR A 113 -5.60 -0.03 13.65
N CYS A 114 -5.32 -0.10 12.35
CA CYS A 114 -5.66 0.98 11.42
C CYS A 114 -7.15 1.33 11.50
N HIS A 115 -8.02 0.33 11.47
CA HIS A 115 -9.47 0.51 11.55
C HIS A 115 -9.91 1.12 12.89
N SER A 116 -9.29 0.75 14.02
CA SER A 116 -9.55 1.37 15.32
C SER A 116 -9.17 2.86 15.36
N MET A 117 -8.13 3.23 14.61
CA MET A 117 -7.70 4.62 14.40
C MET A 117 -8.51 5.32 13.29
N GLN A 118 -9.59 4.71 12.82
CA GLN A 118 -10.46 5.22 11.74
C GLN A 118 -9.72 5.43 10.41
N ILE A 119 -8.67 4.67 10.14
CA ILE A 119 -7.89 4.70 8.91
C ILE A 119 -8.11 3.39 8.15
N CYS A 120 -8.62 3.48 6.92
CA CYS A 120 -8.71 2.38 5.97
C CYS A 120 -7.52 2.46 5.02
N HIS A 121 -6.82 1.35 4.81
CA HIS A 121 -5.59 1.32 4.00
C HIS A 121 -5.89 1.47 2.51
N ARG A 122 -6.83 0.68 1.97
CA ARG A 122 -7.37 0.73 0.60
C ARG A 122 -6.42 0.27 -0.53
N ASP A 123 -5.17 0.00 -0.22
CA ASP A 123 -4.18 -0.56 -1.14
C ASP A 123 -3.37 -1.68 -0.45
N LEU A 124 -4.09 -2.53 0.31
CA LEU A 124 -3.49 -3.72 0.90
C LEU A 124 -3.17 -4.71 -0.21
N LYS A 125 -1.90 -5.02 -0.35
CA LYS A 125 -1.35 -5.99 -1.30
C LYS A 125 -0.01 -6.50 -0.77
N LEU A 126 0.50 -7.57 -1.37
CA LEU A 126 1.73 -8.22 -0.91
C LEU A 126 2.96 -7.31 -1.00
N GLU A 127 3.02 -6.42 -2.00
CA GLU A 127 4.09 -5.44 -2.19
C GLU A 127 4.11 -4.38 -1.08
N ASN A 128 2.94 -4.08 -0.49
CA ASN A 128 2.80 -3.17 0.65
C ASN A 128 2.86 -3.88 2.00
N THR A 129 3.23 -5.16 1.99
CA THR A 129 3.37 -6.00 3.18
C THR A 129 4.82 -6.46 3.28
N LEU A 130 5.60 -5.77 4.10
CA LEU A 130 7.03 -6.01 4.28
C LEU A 130 7.29 -6.91 5.49
N LEU A 131 8.55 -7.34 5.66
CA LEU A 131 9.04 -8.13 6.79
C LEU A 131 10.20 -7.40 7.48
N ASP A 132 10.28 -7.50 8.81
CA ASP A 132 11.30 -6.79 9.60
C ASP A 132 12.71 -7.41 9.53
N GLY A 133 12.86 -8.60 8.91
CA GLY A 133 14.14 -9.29 8.76
C GLY A 133 14.60 -10.06 10.00
N SER A 134 13.81 -10.16 11.05
CA SER A 134 14.11 -11.01 12.22
C SER A 134 13.96 -12.50 11.88
N THR A 135 14.49 -13.38 12.75
CA THR A 135 14.40 -14.84 12.58
C THR A 135 12.97 -15.37 12.62
N ALA A 136 12.08 -14.70 13.38
CA ALA A 136 10.64 -14.90 13.36
C ALA A 136 10.02 -13.63 12.75
N PRO A 137 9.95 -13.51 11.40
CA PRO A 137 9.73 -12.24 10.75
C PRO A 137 8.38 -11.64 11.12
N ARG A 138 8.40 -10.34 11.44
CA ARG A 138 7.17 -9.57 11.67
C ARG A 138 6.72 -8.92 10.38
N VAL A 139 5.41 -9.00 10.14
CA VAL A 139 4.76 -8.23 9.09
C VAL A 139 4.82 -6.75 9.42
N LYS A 140 5.13 -5.94 8.41
CA LYS A 140 5.20 -4.49 8.46
C LYS A 140 4.38 -3.90 7.30
N ILE A 141 3.16 -3.48 7.57
CA ILE A 141 2.30 -2.80 6.59
C ILE A 141 2.91 -1.43 6.30
N CYS A 142 3.03 -1.09 5.02
CA CYS A 142 3.57 0.20 4.56
C CYS A 142 2.68 0.83 3.49
N ASP A 143 3.04 2.02 3.03
CA ASP A 143 2.39 2.80 1.97
C ASP A 143 0.93 3.18 2.25
N PHE A 144 0.77 4.27 3.00
CA PHE A 144 -0.54 4.85 3.34
C PHE A 144 -1.01 5.91 2.34
N GLY A 145 -0.38 5.99 1.15
CA GLY A 145 -0.67 7.00 0.12
C GLY A 145 -2.13 7.00 -0.36
N TYR A 146 -2.78 5.85 -0.33
CA TYR A 146 -4.20 5.71 -0.68
C TYR A 146 -5.12 5.63 0.54
N SER A 147 -4.58 5.67 1.75
CA SER A 147 -5.37 5.54 2.98
C SER A 147 -6.35 6.71 3.15
N LYS A 148 -7.52 6.41 3.74
CA LYS A 148 -8.56 7.40 4.02
C LYS A 148 -8.91 7.38 5.51
N SER A 149 -8.81 8.56 6.15
CA SER A 149 -9.41 8.79 7.45
C SER A 149 -10.88 9.17 7.30
N SER A 150 -11.73 8.70 8.20
CA SER A 150 -13.15 9.07 8.24
C SER A 150 -13.38 10.57 8.44
N VAL A 151 -12.36 11.29 8.89
CA VAL A 151 -12.42 12.72 9.22
C VAL A 151 -12.13 13.64 8.02
N LEU A 152 -11.52 13.13 6.92
CA LEU A 152 -11.10 13.93 5.77
C LEU A 152 -11.74 13.42 4.48
N HIS A 153 -12.65 14.22 3.91
CA HIS A 153 -13.35 13.91 2.67
C HIS A 153 -12.50 14.23 1.42
N SER A 154 -12.00 13.21 0.71
CA SER A 154 -11.61 13.33 -0.68
C SER A 154 -11.53 11.97 -1.39
N GLN A 155 -11.80 11.99 -2.70
CA GLN A 155 -11.88 10.79 -3.54
C GLN A 155 -10.51 10.35 -4.08
N PRO A 156 -10.27 9.04 -4.29
CA PRO A 156 -9.09 8.55 -4.99
C PRO A 156 -9.23 8.77 -6.50
N LYS A 157 -8.17 9.31 -7.12
CA LYS A 157 -8.12 9.62 -8.56
C LYS A 157 -7.35 8.60 -9.40
N SER A 158 -6.87 7.47 -8.86
CA SER A 158 -6.08 6.54 -9.66
C SER A 158 -6.60 5.11 -9.62
N THR A 159 -6.56 4.48 -10.80
CA THR A 159 -6.95 3.11 -11.09
C THR A 159 -5.73 2.26 -11.47
N VAL A 160 -4.59 2.53 -10.92
CA VAL A 160 -3.37 1.75 -11.18
C VAL A 160 -3.14 0.85 -9.97
N GLY A 161 -3.40 -0.43 -10.14
CA GLY A 161 -3.17 -1.50 -9.18
C GLY A 161 -3.59 -2.81 -9.81
N THR A 162 -2.96 -3.91 -9.45
CA THR A 162 -3.35 -5.25 -9.87
C THR A 162 -4.82 -5.47 -9.48
N PRO A 163 -5.75 -5.68 -10.43
CA PRO A 163 -7.17 -5.79 -10.13
C PRO A 163 -7.50 -6.93 -9.17
N ALA A 164 -6.58 -7.88 -9.00
CA ALA A 164 -6.71 -9.06 -8.16
C ALA A 164 -7.10 -8.77 -6.70
N TYR A 165 -6.70 -7.61 -6.15
CA TYR A 165 -6.99 -7.22 -4.76
C TYR A 165 -8.26 -6.38 -4.60
N ILE A 166 -8.87 -5.92 -5.69
CA ILE A 166 -10.01 -5.00 -5.64
C ILE A 166 -11.29 -5.75 -5.29
N ALA A 167 -12.01 -5.28 -4.28
CA ALA A 167 -13.27 -5.88 -3.86
C ALA A 167 -14.41 -5.64 -4.88
N PRO A 168 -15.39 -6.57 -5.01
CA PRO A 168 -16.45 -6.48 -6.01
C PRO A 168 -17.30 -5.21 -5.88
N GLU A 169 -17.58 -4.72 -4.67
CA GLU A 169 -18.35 -3.48 -4.46
C GLU A 169 -17.58 -2.24 -4.93
N VAL A 170 -16.25 -2.26 -4.90
CA VAL A 170 -15.41 -1.18 -5.42
C VAL A 170 -15.43 -1.18 -6.95
N LEU A 171 -15.42 -2.36 -7.57
CA LEU A 171 -15.56 -2.52 -9.03
C LEU A 171 -16.95 -2.13 -9.52
N SER A 172 -18.01 -2.49 -8.79
CA SER A 172 -19.42 -2.27 -9.19
C SER A 172 -19.83 -0.78 -9.12
N LYS A 173 -19.25 0.00 -8.19
CA LYS A 173 -19.48 1.46 -8.09
C LYS A 173 -18.84 2.25 -9.24
N ARG A 174 -18.01 1.62 -10.05
CA ARG A 174 -17.46 2.15 -11.29
C ARG A 174 -18.30 1.58 -12.42
N GLU A 175 -19.13 2.39 -13.07
CA GLU A 175 -19.85 2.00 -14.29
C GLU A 175 -18.83 1.45 -15.30
N TYR A 176 -18.75 0.14 -15.36
CA TYR A 176 -17.89 -0.57 -16.28
C TYR A 176 -18.62 -0.64 -17.62
N ASP A 177 -18.63 0.47 -18.37
CA ASP A 177 -19.02 0.46 -19.77
C ASP A 177 -17.97 -0.39 -20.51
N GLY A 178 -18.42 -1.55 -21.05
CA GLY A 178 -17.57 -2.59 -21.66
C GLY A 178 -16.72 -2.17 -22.87
N LYS A 179 -16.52 -0.88 -23.07
CA LYS A 179 -15.57 -0.27 -23.99
C LYS A 179 -14.43 0.30 -23.19
N VAL A 180 -13.34 -0.49 -23.05
CA VAL A 180 -12.04 0.02 -22.61
C VAL A 180 -11.57 1.04 -23.66
N LYS A 181 -12.16 2.21 -23.62
CA LYS A 181 -11.55 3.41 -24.17
C LYS A 181 -10.93 4.14 -22.99
N PHE A 182 -9.60 4.29 -23.07
CA PHE A 182 -8.82 5.26 -22.36
C PHE A 182 -9.65 6.50 -21.99
N VAL A 183 -10.26 6.54 -20.80
CA VAL A 183 -10.98 7.73 -20.32
C VAL A 183 -10.03 8.53 -19.45
N PHE A 184 -8.88 8.89 -20.00
CA PHE A 184 -8.00 9.89 -19.38
C PHE A 184 -8.50 11.34 -19.59
N PHE A 185 -9.55 11.58 -20.41
CA PHE A 185 -9.87 12.94 -20.88
C PHE A 185 -11.22 13.53 -20.46
N LEU A 186 -12.10 12.82 -19.77
CA LEU A 186 -13.47 13.30 -19.50
C LEU A 186 -13.86 13.45 -18.01
N PHE A 187 -12.90 13.60 -17.10
CA PHE A 187 -13.15 13.62 -15.67
C PHE A 187 -13.49 14.96 -14.98
N PRO A 188 -13.65 16.13 -15.64
CA PRO A 188 -14.11 17.33 -14.94
C PRO A 188 -15.64 17.43 -14.78
N LEU A 189 -16.46 16.62 -15.44
CA LEU A 189 -17.92 16.83 -15.52
C LEU A 189 -18.80 15.98 -14.61
N PHE A 190 -18.29 14.92 -13.99
CA PHE A 190 -19.07 14.10 -13.03
C PHE A 190 -18.70 14.38 -11.57
N ARG A 191 -18.99 15.60 -11.13
CA ARG A 191 -18.78 16.09 -9.77
C ARG A 191 -20.07 16.05 -8.95
N LYS A 192 -20.83 14.97 -8.98
CA LYS A 192 -21.96 14.76 -8.03
C LYS A 192 -22.03 13.30 -7.60
N ASP A 193 -22.10 13.09 -6.27
CA ASP A 193 -22.58 11.92 -5.56
C ASP A 193 -21.63 10.78 -5.16
N VAL A 194 -20.37 11.05 -4.76
CA VAL A 194 -19.57 10.08 -4.01
C VAL A 194 -19.06 10.63 -2.65
N SER A 195 -19.83 11.53 -2.06
CA SER A 195 -19.52 12.11 -0.74
C SER A 195 -19.92 11.22 0.46
N THR A 196 -20.47 10.02 0.24
CA THR A 196 -21.01 9.16 1.30
C THR A 196 -20.50 7.71 1.23
N SER A 197 -19.19 7.47 1.04
CA SER A 197 -18.70 6.14 1.38
C SER A 197 -18.65 6.02 2.91
N ASN A 198 -19.57 5.22 3.45
CA ASN A 198 -19.59 4.84 4.87
C ASN A 198 -18.20 4.31 5.28
N PRO A 199 -17.59 4.76 6.38
CA PRO A 199 -16.32 4.22 6.88
C PRO A 199 -16.33 2.68 6.97
N GLN A 200 -17.44 2.08 7.34
CA GLN A 200 -17.62 0.63 7.39
C GLN A 200 -17.46 -0.06 6.03
N GLU A 201 -17.89 0.57 4.93
CA GLU A 201 -17.72 0.01 3.59
C GLU A 201 -16.25 -0.03 3.16
N LEU A 202 -15.45 0.94 3.60
CA LEU A 202 -14.01 0.97 3.32
C LEU A 202 -13.24 -0.08 4.12
N GLN A 203 -13.63 -0.29 5.39
CA GLN A 203 -13.04 -1.31 6.24
C GLN A 203 -13.31 -2.71 5.69
N ILE A 204 -14.51 -2.95 5.17
CA ILE A 204 -14.89 -4.25 4.62
C ILE A 204 -14.19 -4.56 3.29
N ALA A 205 -13.78 -3.54 2.53
CA ALA A 205 -12.95 -3.72 1.33
C ALA A 205 -11.51 -4.14 1.69
N ASP A 206 -10.93 -3.62 2.77
CA ASP A 206 -9.62 -4.07 3.28
C ASP A 206 -9.67 -5.55 3.70
N VAL A 207 -10.80 -6.03 4.23
CA VAL A 207 -11.00 -7.46 4.55
C VAL A 207 -10.87 -8.35 3.31
N TRP A 208 -11.47 -7.93 2.17
CA TRP A 208 -11.33 -8.66 0.92
C TRP A 208 -9.86 -8.76 0.49
N SER A 209 -9.12 -7.65 0.53
CA SER A 209 -7.70 -7.62 0.17
C SER A 209 -6.84 -8.50 1.09
N CYS A 210 -7.17 -8.57 2.40
CA CYS A 210 -6.54 -9.52 3.32
C CYS A 210 -6.81 -10.97 2.93
N GLY A 211 -8.02 -11.28 2.45
CA GLY A 211 -8.37 -12.61 1.95
C GLY A 211 -7.57 -13.00 0.71
N VAL A 212 -7.39 -12.07 -0.22
CA VAL A 212 -6.52 -12.28 -1.40
C VAL A 212 -5.10 -12.59 -0.96
N THR A 213 -4.56 -11.81 -0.03
CA THR A 213 -3.21 -12.04 0.54
C THR A 213 -3.11 -13.45 1.16
N LEU A 214 -4.11 -13.87 1.97
CA LEU A 214 -4.14 -15.21 2.55
C LEU A 214 -4.17 -16.30 1.49
N TYR A 215 -5.00 -16.14 0.47
CA TYR A 215 -5.10 -17.11 -0.60
C TYR A 215 -3.77 -17.24 -1.36
N VAL A 216 -3.11 -16.13 -1.69
CA VAL A 216 -1.80 -16.16 -2.38
C VAL A 216 -0.74 -16.83 -1.52
N MET A 217 -0.70 -16.60 -0.21
CA MET A 217 0.21 -17.32 0.70
C MET A 217 0.00 -18.84 0.66
N LEU A 218 -1.24 -19.31 0.57
CA LEU A 218 -1.60 -20.73 0.61
C LEU A 218 -1.41 -21.44 -0.73
N VAL A 219 -1.57 -20.73 -1.85
CA VAL A 219 -1.67 -21.31 -3.20
C VAL A 219 -0.47 -20.93 -4.08
N GLY A 220 0.13 -19.77 -3.87
CA GLY A 220 1.18 -19.20 -4.73
C GLY A 220 0.64 -18.49 -5.98
N ALA A 221 -0.68 -18.38 -6.12
CA ALA A 221 -1.35 -17.75 -7.27
C ALA A 221 -2.55 -16.92 -6.79
N TYR A 222 -3.01 -15.97 -7.61
CA TYR A 222 -4.16 -15.14 -7.29
C TYR A 222 -5.48 -15.90 -7.44
N PRO A 223 -6.46 -15.67 -6.53
CA PRO A 223 -7.71 -16.46 -6.50
C PRO A 223 -8.61 -16.27 -7.72
N PHE A 224 -8.59 -15.10 -8.34
CA PHE A 224 -9.51 -14.72 -9.40
C PHE A 224 -8.86 -14.60 -10.77
N GLU A 225 -7.56 -14.75 -10.89
CA GLU A 225 -6.88 -14.82 -12.17
C GLU A 225 -7.16 -16.16 -12.87
N ASP A 226 -7.17 -16.13 -14.20
CA ASP A 226 -7.25 -17.36 -14.97
C ASP A 226 -5.82 -17.91 -15.17
N PRO A 227 -5.51 -19.10 -14.67
CA PRO A 227 -4.18 -19.69 -14.87
C PRO A 227 -3.79 -19.85 -16.33
N ALA A 228 -4.77 -20.00 -17.24
CA ALA A 228 -4.54 -20.15 -18.68
C ALA A 228 -4.33 -18.78 -19.39
N ASP A 229 -4.78 -17.67 -18.76
CA ASP A 229 -4.72 -16.32 -19.34
C ASP A 229 -4.65 -15.26 -18.23
N PRO A 230 -3.54 -15.20 -17.44
CA PRO A 230 -3.43 -14.33 -16.25
C PRO A 230 -3.48 -12.84 -16.59
N LYS A 231 -3.12 -12.45 -17.82
CA LYS A 231 -3.15 -11.04 -18.26
C LYS A 231 -4.54 -10.56 -18.70
N ASN A 232 -5.56 -11.40 -18.65
CA ASN A 232 -6.91 -11.04 -19.04
C ASN A 232 -7.69 -10.38 -17.90
N PHE A 233 -7.42 -9.11 -17.66
CA PHE A 233 -8.08 -8.33 -16.60
C PHE A 233 -9.62 -8.35 -16.68
N ARG A 234 -10.19 -8.41 -17.88
CA ARG A 234 -11.64 -8.49 -18.04
C ARG A 234 -12.19 -9.79 -17.46
N LYS A 235 -11.49 -10.89 -17.69
CA LYS A 235 -11.86 -12.21 -17.14
C LYS A 235 -11.68 -12.24 -15.62
N THR A 236 -10.57 -11.68 -15.12
CA THR A 236 -10.32 -11.52 -13.69
C THR A 236 -11.43 -10.71 -13.02
N ILE A 237 -11.82 -9.58 -13.57
CA ILE A 237 -12.94 -8.76 -13.05
C ILE A 237 -14.25 -9.56 -13.04
N GLY A 238 -14.58 -10.29 -14.11
CA GLY A 238 -15.75 -11.14 -14.16
C GLY A 238 -15.77 -12.20 -13.05
N ARG A 239 -14.62 -12.82 -12.76
CA ARG A 239 -14.46 -13.79 -11.66
C ARG A 239 -14.59 -13.14 -10.28
N ILE A 240 -14.04 -11.93 -10.08
CA ILE A 240 -14.22 -11.18 -8.83
C ILE A 240 -15.70 -10.87 -8.58
N LEU A 241 -16.39 -10.33 -9.58
CA LEU A 241 -17.81 -9.97 -9.46
C LEU A 241 -18.72 -11.18 -9.19
N SER A 242 -18.40 -12.35 -9.76
CA SER A 242 -19.11 -13.62 -9.54
C SER A 242 -18.55 -14.43 -8.36
N VAL A 243 -17.49 -13.95 -7.70
CA VAL A 243 -16.77 -14.66 -6.62
C VAL A 243 -16.36 -16.08 -7.05
N HIS A 244 -15.92 -16.22 -8.30
CA HIS A 244 -15.53 -17.51 -8.85
C HIS A 244 -14.03 -17.78 -8.61
N TYR A 245 -13.72 -18.60 -7.61
CA TYR A 245 -12.37 -19.08 -7.29
C TYR A 245 -12.41 -20.56 -6.90
N SER A 246 -11.26 -21.23 -6.94
CA SER A 246 -11.15 -22.63 -6.52
C SER A 246 -9.74 -22.89 -5.96
N PHE A 247 -9.59 -23.91 -5.14
CA PHE A 247 -8.29 -24.43 -4.73
C PHE A 247 -7.82 -25.46 -5.73
N PRO A 248 -6.59 -25.37 -6.24
CA PRO A 248 -5.99 -26.43 -7.05
C PRO A 248 -5.91 -27.76 -6.27
N ASP A 249 -5.99 -28.89 -6.94
CA ASP A 249 -6.00 -30.23 -6.32
C ASP A 249 -4.73 -30.54 -5.52
N TYR A 250 -3.61 -29.91 -5.87
CA TYR A 250 -2.34 -30.05 -5.16
C TYR A 250 -2.26 -29.21 -3.87
N VAL A 251 -3.22 -28.34 -3.62
CA VAL A 251 -3.26 -27.49 -2.41
C VAL A 251 -4.22 -28.07 -1.40
N ARG A 252 -3.67 -28.55 -0.30
CA ARG A 252 -4.47 -29.10 0.81
C ARG A 252 -4.51 -28.08 1.94
N VAL A 253 -5.71 -27.55 2.21
CA VAL A 253 -6.00 -26.67 3.34
C VAL A 253 -7.15 -27.24 4.16
N SER A 254 -7.18 -26.91 5.45
CA SER A 254 -8.24 -27.38 6.37
C SER A 254 -9.62 -26.86 5.97
N LEU A 255 -10.67 -27.51 6.46
CA LEU A 255 -12.04 -27.05 6.26
C LEU A 255 -12.28 -25.70 6.91
N GLU A 256 -11.65 -25.45 8.06
CA GLU A 256 -11.72 -24.18 8.76
C GLU A 256 -11.10 -23.05 7.95
N CYS A 257 -9.97 -23.30 7.26
CA CYS A 257 -9.34 -22.33 6.37
C CYS A 257 -10.27 -21.99 5.18
N LYS A 258 -10.83 -23.03 4.54
CA LYS A 258 -11.79 -22.84 3.44
C LYS A 258 -13.03 -22.08 3.90
N HIS A 259 -13.52 -22.38 5.09
CA HIS A 259 -14.67 -21.70 5.69
C HIS A 259 -14.36 -20.21 5.89
N LEU A 260 -13.21 -19.86 6.49
CA LEU A 260 -12.81 -18.47 6.67
C LEU A 260 -12.74 -17.72 5.33
N LEU A 261 -12.05 -18.28 4.33
CA LEU A 261 -11.96 -17.65 3.01
C LEU A 261 -13.31 -17.50 2.33
N SER A 262 -14.25 -18.45 2.50
CA SER A 262 -15.60 -18.33 1.96
C SER A 262 -16.41 -17.19 2.61
N GLN A 263 -16.13 -16.86 3.85
CA GLN A 263 -16.74 -15.73 4.55
C GLN A 263 -16.08 -14.39 4.16
N ILE A 264 -14.79 -14.39 3.86
CA ILE A 264 -14.07 -13.20 3.37
C ILE A 264 -14.49 -12.91 1.91
N PHE A 265 -14.49 -13.92 1.03
CA PHE A 265 -14.89 -13.77 -0.36
C PHE A 265 -16.40 -13.82 -0.53
N MET A 266 -17.06 -12.83 0.05
CA MET A 266 -18.51 -12.64 -0.04
C MET A 266 -18.80 -11.33 -0.78
N ALA A 267 -19.54 -11.40 -1.91
CA ALA A 267 -19.84 -10.20 -2.70
C ALA A 267 -20.73 -9.21 -1.95
N ASN A 268 -21.70 -9.73 -1.17
CA ASN A 268 -22.53 -8.88 -0.31
C ASN A 268 -21.72 -8.41 0.90
N THR A 269 -21.47 -7.11 0.97
CA THR A 269 -20.67 -6.47 2.03
C THR A 269 -21.30 -6.62 3.43
N GLU A 270 -22.63 -6.67 3.52
CA GLU A 270 -23.32 -6.87 4.81
C GLU A 270 -23.16 -8.29 5.36
N LYS A 271 -22.84 -9.27 4.49
CA LYS A 271 -22.62 -10.67 4.86
C LYS A 271 -21.15 -11.04 4.93
N ARG A 272 -20.27 -10.16 4.45
CA ARG A 272 -18.83 -10.41 4.52
C ARG A 272 -18.37 -10.31 5.97
N ILE A 273 -17.55 -11.28 6.39
CA ILE A 273 -16.96 -11.30 7.73
C ILE A 273 -16.19 -10.01 8.01
N THR A 274 -16.29 -9.50 9.23
CA THR A 274 -15.56 -8.31 9.70
C THR A 274 -14.22 -8.69 10.31
N ILE A 275 -13.30 -7.72 10.50
CA ILE A 275 -12.02 -7.94 11.20
C ILE A 275 -12.23 -8.53 12.60
N SER A 276 -13.24 -8.05 13.33
CA SER A 276 -13.56 -8.56 14.68
C SER A 276 -13.99 -10.04 14.64
N GLU A 277 -14.81 -10.43 13.67
CA GLU A 277 -15.23 -11.81 13.50
C GLU A 277 -14.09 -12.71 13.02
N ILE A 278 -13.18 -12.21 12.14
CA ILE A 278 -11.96 -12.93 11.75
C ILE A 278 -11.12 -13.26 12.98
N LYS A 279 -10.92 -12.29 13.89
CA LYS A 279 -10.15 -12.48 15.13
C LYS A 279 -10.76 -13.53 16.06
N ASN A 280 -12.05 -13.78 15.96
CA ASN A 280 -12.77 -14.81 16.73
C ASN A 280 -12.96 -16.13 15.96
N HIS A 281 -12.52 -16.23 14.71
CA HIS A 281 -12.68 -17.43 13.91
C HIS A 281 -11.75 -18.57 14.40
N PRO A 282 -12.21 -19.83 14.53
CA PRO A 282 -11.39 -20.95 15.05
C PRO A 282 -10.05 -21.13 14.34
N TRP A 283 -10.03 -20.97 13.01
CA TRP A 283 -8.80 -21.04 12.22
C TRP A 283 -7.79 -19.96 12.61
N PHE A 284 -8.26 -18.73 12.86
CA PHE A 284 -7.40 -17.59 13.25
C PHE A 284 -6.84 -17.76 14.68
N LEU A 285 -7.64 -18.27 15.60
CA LEU A 285 -7.25 -18.44 17.00
C LEU A 285 -6.22 -19.57 17.21
N ARG A 286 -6.10 -20.49 16.25
CA ARG A 286 -5.15 -21.60 16.36
C ARG A 286 -3.72 -21.08 16.35
N ASN A 287 -2.93 -21.46 17.39
CA ASN A 287 -1.55 -21.03 17.58
C ASN A 287 -1.37 -19.49 17.58
N LEU A 288 -2.38 -18.76 18.06
CA LEU A 288 -2.28 -17.31 18.17
C LEU A 288 -1.22 -16.94 19.22
N PRO A 289 -0.18 -16.15 18.88
CA PRO A 289 0.81 -15.67 19.83
C PRO A 289 0.17 -14.89 20.97
N ILE A 290 0.68 -15.10 22.20
CA ILE A 290 0.13 -14.45 23.41
C ILE A 290 0.17 -12.92 23.28
N GLU A 291 1.21 -12.40 22.64
CA GLU A 291 1.37 -10.96 22.42
C GLU A 291 0.29 -10.36 21.51
N MET A 292 -0.42 -11.18 20.72
CA MET A 292 -1.52 -10.78 19.84
C MET A 292 -2.90 -10.97 20.47
N MET A 293 -2.98 -11.58 21.66
CA MET A 293 -4.24 -11.68 22.41
C MET A 293 -4.62 -10.30 22.98
N GLU A 294 -5.91 -10.03 23.09
CA GLU A 294 -6.41 -8.75 23.64
C GLU A 294 -5.85 -8.51 25.04
N GLY A 295 -5.17 -7.38 25.23
CA GLY A 295 -4.54 -7.00 26.50
C GLY A 295 -3.01 -6.97 26.51
N GLY A 296 -2.36 -7.42 25.45
CA GLY A 296 -0.91 -7.22 25.29
C GLY A 296 -0.60 -5.72 25.13
N SER A 297 -0.07 -5.07 26.16
CA SER A 297 0.36 -3.67 26.07
C SER A 297 1.64 -3.61 25.22
N TRP A 298 1.53 -3.17 23.99
CA TRP A 298 2.67 -2.83 23.17
C TRP A 298 3.29 -1.54 23.71
N GLN A 299 4.27 -1.65 24.58
CA GLN A 299 5.10 -0.50 24.95
C GLN A 299 6.09 -0.27 23.81
N SER A 300 5.90 0.80 23.04
CA SER A 300 6.93 1.24 22.12
C SER A 300 8.09 1.79 22.95
N ASN A 301 9.25 1.17 22.86
CA ASN A 301 10.49 1.62 23.52
C ASN A 301 11.09 2.87 22.84
N ASP A 302 10.34 3.61 22.06
CA ASP A 302 10.77 4.85 21.37
C ASP A 302 10.77 6.06 22.33
N VAL A 303 11.33 5.87 23.55
CA VAL A 303 11.42 6.95 24.58
C VAL A 303 12.42 8.04 24.19
N ASN A 304 13.29 7.79 23.22
CA ASN A 304 14.44 8.66 22.92
C ASN A 304 14.34 9.51 21.64
N ASN A 305 13.21 9.52 20.95
CA ASN A 305 13.06 10.40 19.79
C ASN A 305 11.88 11.36 20.01
N PRO A 306 12.13 12.65 20.32
CA PRO A 306 11.06 13.64 20.41
C PRO A 306 10.39 13.72 19.04
N SER A 307 9.16 13.19 18.94
CA SER A 307 8.39 13.27 17.72
C SER A 307 8.18 14.74 17.37
N GLN A 308 8.44 15.12 16.11
CA GLN A 308 8.10 16.43 15.58
C GLN A 308 6.67 16.82 15.98
N SER A 309 6.43 18.07 16.33
CA SER A 309 5.10 18.58 16.61
C SER A 309 4.22 18.53 15.35
N LEU A 310 2.92 18.55 15.53
CA LEU A 310 1.98 18.59 14.40
C LEU A 310 2.17 19.87 13.57
N GLU A 311 2.36 21.01 14.25
CA GLU A 311 2.59 22.31 13.60
C GLU A 311 3.87 22.29 12.77
N GLU A 312 4.95 21.69 13.29
CA GLU A 312 6.23 21.57 12.59
C GLU A 312 6.08 20.73 11.32
N VAL A 313 5.45 19.55 11.39
CA VAL A 313 5.19 18.71 10.23
C VAL A 313 4.35 19.43 9.18
N MET A 314 3.29 20.14 9.61
CA MET A 314 2.42 20.90 8.71
C MET A 314 3.18 22.06 8.03
N SER A 315 4.03 22.77 8.77
CA SER A 315 4.89 23.83 8.20
C SER A 315 5.84 23.28 7.14
N ILE A 316 6.50 22.14 7.41
CA ILE A 316 7.40 21.48 6.46
C ILE A 316 6.66 21.08 5.18
N ILE A 317 5.46 20.49 5.30
CA ILE A 317 4.64 20.11 4.13
C ILE A 317 4.23 21.35 3.33
N GLN A 318 3.81 22.42 4.01
CA GLN A 318 3.42 23.67 3.36
C GLN A 318 4.60 24.30 2.61
N ASP A 319 5.79 24.28 3.20
CA ASP A 319 7.01 24.80 2.53
C ASP A 319 7.43 23.89 1.36
N ALA A 320 7.24 22.58 1.49
CA ALA A 320 7.50 21.62 0.41
C ALA A 320 6.57 21.80 -0.80
N SER A 321 5.33 22.25 -0.61
CA SER A 321 4.38 22.48 -1.69
C SER A 321 4.67 23.73 -2.53
N LYS A 322 5.55 24.63 -2.03
CA LYS A 322 5.99 25.80 -2.77
C LYS A 322 6.93 25.40 -3.90
N PRO A 323 6.80 25.96 -5.12
CA PRO A 323 7.75 25.74 -6.20
C PRO A 323 9.17 26.10 -5.76
N VAL A 324 10.14 25.31 -6.17
CA VAL A 324 11.55 25.68 -6.03
C VAL A 324 11.79 26.88 -6.94
N LEU A 325 12.01 28.06 -6.37
CA LEU A 325 12.48 29.21 -7.14
C LEU A 325 13.87 28.84 -7.66
N ALA A 326 13.94 28.57 -8.97
CA ALA A 326 15.23 28.47 -9.64
C ALA A 326 15.98 29.77 -9.36
N SER A 327 17.05 29.72 -8.57
CA SER A 327 17.97 30.83 -8.43
C SER A 327 18.48 31.14 -9.85
N ARG A 328 17.99 32.23 -10.43
CA ARG A 328 18.59 32.82 -11.63
C ARG A 328 20.04 33.13 -11.28
N VAL A 329 20.92 32.30 -11.74
CA VAL A 329 22.30 32.70 -11.96
C VAL A 329 22.24 33.71 -13.10
N GLU A 330 22.33 34.99 -12.82
CA GLU A 330 22.59 36.04 -13.81
C GLU A 330 23.94 35.74 -14.44
N GLY A 331 23.91 35.05 -15.55
CA GLY A 331 25.03 34.93 -16.47
C GLY A 331 24.59 35.53 -17.79
N ASN A 332 24.99 36.81 -18.02
CA ASN A 332 24.95 37.42 -19.32
C ASN A 332 25.61 36.53 -20.36
N LEU A 333 24.86 36.17 -21.41
CA LEU A 333 25.43 35.90 -22.72
C LEU A 333 24.39 36.17 -23.81
N LEU A 334 24.81 37.02 -24.74
CA LEU A 334 24.14 37.48 -25.93
C LEU A 334 23.73 36.32 -26.89
N GLY A 335 22.55 36.46 -27.44
CA GLY A 335 22.24 36.32 -28.87
C GLY A 335 22.45 34.99 -29.56
N SER A 336 21.35 34.32 -29.93
CA SER A 336 20.98 34.12 -31.34
C SER A 336 19.66 33.38 -31.39
N SER A 337 18.75 33.90 -32.18
CA SER A 337 17.52 33.26 -32.61
C SER A 337 17.85 32.01 -33.42
N MET A 338 17.20 30.89 -33.11
CA MET A 338 17.01 29.77 -34.02
C MET A 338 15.58 29.29 -33.90
N ASP A 339 14.97 29.18 -35.08
CA ASP A 339 13.61 28.73 -35.33
C ASP A 339 13.41 27.30 -34.82
N LEU A 340 12.26 27.09 -34.18
CA LEU A 340 11.74 25.78 -33.79
C LEU A 340 10.59 25.43 -34.71
N ASP A 341 10.91 24.83 -35.82
CA ASP A 341 10.02 23.96 -36.58
C ASP A 341 10.74 22.63 -36.76
N ASP A 342 9.98 21.55 -36.66
CA ASP A 342 10.34 20.14 -36.83
C ASP A 342 10.96 19.43 -35.59
N LEU A 343 10.07 18.66 -34.93
CA LEU A 343 10.32 17.28 -34.56
C LEU A 343 9.03 16.62 -34.03
N ASP A 344 8.23 16.13 -34.95
CA ASP A 344 7.42 14.91 -34.76
C ASP A 344 8.39 13.75 -34.74
N ALA A 345 8.52 13.07 -33.60
CA ALA A 345 9.12 11.75 -33.54
C ALA A 345 8.64 11.00 -32.27
N ASP A 346 7.80 10.02 -32.51
CA ASP A 346 7.71 8.72 -31.86
C ASP A 346 7.64 8.67 -30.31
N LEU A 347 6.40 8.65 -29.83
CA LEU A 347 6.02 8.13 -28.52
C LEU A 347 5.77 6.61 -28.62
N GLU A 348 6.81 5.82 -28.60
CA GLU A 348 6.78 4.40 -28.25
C GLU A 348 7.86 4.14 -27.22
N ASP A 349 7.52 4.36 -25.94
CA ASP A 349 8.16 3.65 -24.83
C ASP A 349 7.14 3.56 -23.67
N ILE A 350 6.28 2.54 -23.79
CA ILE A 350 5.53 2.02 -22.65
C ILE A 350 6.53 1.18 -21.86
N GLU A 351 7.15 1.77 -20.87
CA GLU A 351 7.84 1.02 -19.83
C GLU A 351 6.80 0.15 -19.09
N THR A 352 6.76 -1.10 -19.46
CA THR A 352 6.13 -2.17 -18.71
C THR A 352 6.89 -2.31 -17.38
N SER A 353 6.28 -1.84 -16.29
CA SER A 353 6.68 -2.25 -14.95
C SER A 353 6.63 -3.78 -14.91
N GLY A 354 7.78 -4.39 -14.63
CA GLY A 354 8.02 -5.82 -14.78
C GLY A 354 7.00 -6.69 -14.06
N ASP A 355 6.23 -7.41 -14.85
CA ASP A 355 5.42 -8.55 -14.43
C ASP A 355 6.37 -9.70 -14.08
N PHE A 356 6.71 -9.83 -12.81
CA PHE A 356 7.30 -11.07 -12.32
C PHE A 356 6.18 -12.10 -12.15
N VAL A 357 6.04 -12.96 -13.16
CA VAL A 357 5.31 -14.21 -13.00
C VAL A 357 6.24 -15.15 -12.24
N CYS A 358 5.89 -15.57 -11.02
CA CYS A 358 6.55 -16.69 -10.36
C CYS A 358 6.36 -17.92 -11.22
N PRO A 359 7.45 -18.58 -11.72
CA PRO A 359 7.30 -19.87 -12.36
C PRO A 359 6.82 -20.89 -11.32
N LEU A 360 5.68 -21.52 -11.60
CA LEU A 360 5.19 -22.71 -10.88
C LEU A 360 6.06 -23.92 -11.20
#